data_2d20ed673ec7c48b1609bf3e49fda7b4
#
_entry.id   2d20ed673ec7c48b1609bf3e49fda7b4
#
_cell.length_a   1.000
_cell.length_b   1.000
_cell.length_c   1.000
_cell.angle_alpha   90.00
_cell.angle_beta   90.00
_cell.angle_gamma   90.00
#
_symmetry.space_group_name_H-M   'P 1'
#
loop_
_entity.id
_entity.type
_entity.pdbx_description
1 polymer ?
#
loop_
_entity_poly.entity_id
_entity_poly.type
_entity_poly.pdbx_seq_one_letter_code
_entity_poly.pdbx_strand_id
1 'polypeptide(L)'
;MSEEREPIDAIVVGFDEQDRVLAQPTSSVTADPTSLVGKEVVYLDYNGNPWKGVVREAMEDVLVIEFEAMRAGQEIPGLGQGSLVRISV
;
A
#
# COMPACT_ATOMS: atom_id res chain seq x y z
N MET A 1 2.90 -27.74 -8.98
CA MET A 1 1.72 -26.91 -8.87
C MET A 1 2.13 -25.50 -8.49
N SER A 2 1.94 -24.57 -9.36
CA SER A 2 2.29 -23.20 -9.07
C SER A 2 1.14 -22.55 -8.33
N GLU A 3 1.41 -22.02 -7.17
CA GLU A 3 0.44 -21.19 -6.49
C GLU A 3 0.56 -19.79 -7.07
N GLU A 4 -0.47 -19.39 -7.77
CA GLU A 4 -0.54 -18.02 -8.21
C GLU A 4 -1.00 -17.17 -7.03
N ARG A 5 -0.09 -16.33 -6.58
CA ARG A 5 -0.42 -15.35 -5.55
C ARG A 5 -0.84 -14.07 -6.23
N GLU A 6 -2.10 -13.76 -6.11
CA GLU A 6 -2.62 -12.52 -6.67
C GLU A 6 -2.26 -11.36 -5.77
N PRO A 7 -1.92 -10.21 -6.35
CA PRO A 7 -1.68 -9.01 -5.54
C PRO A 7 -2.94 -8.64 -4.76
N ILE A 8 -2.74 -8.03 -3.62
CA ILE A 8 -3.83 -7.58 -2.77
C ILE A 8 -4.02 -6.09 -3.00
N ASP A 9 -5.27 -5.70 -3.30
CA ASP A 9 -5.59 -4.29 -3.42
C ASP A 9 -5.96 -3.73 -2.03
N ALA A 10 -5.57 -2.49 -1.81
CA ALA A 10 -5.92 -1.78 -0.59
C ALA A 10 -6.35 -0.37 -0.93
N ILE A 11 -7.24 0.18 -0.12
CA ILE A 11 -7.73 1.55 -0.30
C ILE A 11 -7.05 2.44 0.72
N VAL A 12 -6.51 3.56 0.26
CA VAL A 12 -5.94 4.57 1.16
C VAL A 12 -7.06 5.20 1.96
N VAL A 13 -6.95 5.14 3.27
CA VAL A 13 -7.95 5.72 4.19
C VAL A 13 -7.45 6.99 4.85
N GLY A 14 -6.18 7.30 4.75
CA GLY A 14 -5.62 8.52 5.31
C GLY A 14 -4.11 8.47 5.37
N PHE A 15 -3.56 9.35 6.19
CA PHE A 15 -2.11 9.46 6.40
C PHE A 15 -1.86 9.56 7.90
N ASP A 16 -0.71 9.04 8.34
CA ASP A 16 -0.33 9.18 9.74
C ASP A 16 0.45 10.49 9.97
N GLU A 17 0.91 10.71 11.20
CA GLU A 17 1.62 11.93 11.56
C GLU A 17 2.96 12.09 10.86
N GLN A 18 3.50 11.00 10.32
CA GLN A 18 4.77 11.01 9.59
C GLN A 18 4.56 11.01 8.09
N ASP A 19 3.35 11.33 7.65
CA ASP A 19 2.94 11.33 6.24
C ASP A 19 3.05 9.97 5.56
N ARG A 20 3.03 8.90 6.34
CA ARG A 20 2.95 7.57 5.79
C ARG A 20 1.51 7.24 5.43
N VAL A 21 1.33 6.44 4.39
CA VAL A 21 0.00 6.10 3.89
C VAL A 21 -0.63 5.04 4.77
N LEU A 22 -1.88 5.27 5.14
CA LEU A 22 -2.70 4.28 5.84
C LEU A 22 -3.67 3.69 4.84
N ALA A 23 -3.62 2.38 4.65
CA ALA A 23 -4.45 1.69 3.67
C ALA A 23 -5.11 0.47 4.28
N GLN A 24 -6.31 0.19 3.82
CA GLN A 24 -7.11 -0.93 4.29
C GLN A 24 -7.31 -1.91 3.14
N PRO A 25 -6.99 -3.21 3.33
CA PRO A 25 -7.25 -4.20 2.29
C PRO A 25 -8.73 -4.24 1.90
N THR A 26 -8.99 -4.33 0.60
CA THR A 26 -10.35 -4.31 0.08
C THR A 26 -11.02 -5.68 0.10
N SER A 27 -10.23 -6.73 0.14
CA SER A 27 -10.74 -8.08 0.15
C SER A 27 -10.49 -8.73 1.50
N SER A 28 -11.32 -9.71 1.84
CA SER A 28 -11.06 -10.51 3.03
C SER A 28 -9.80 -11.32 2.78
N VAL A 29 -8.71 -10.84 3.32
CA VAL A 29 -7.44 -11.53 3.22
C VAL A 29 -7.48 -12.64 4.26
N THR A 30 -7.29 -13.86 3.81
CA THR A 30 -7.19 -14.99 4.73
C THR A 30 -5.87 -15.00 5.48
N ALA A 31 -4.91 -14.24 5.00
CA ALA A 31 -3.60 -14.14 5.62
C ALA A 31 -3.62 -13.07 6.72
N ASP A 32 -2.82 -13.30 7.74
CA ASP A 32 -2.60 -12.33 8.79
C ASP A 32 -2.02 -11.04 8.17
N PRO A 33 -2.58 -9.85 8.45
CA PRO A 33 -2.03 -8.59 7.95
C PRO A 33 -0.55 -8.40 8.24
N THR A 34 -0.05 -8.94 9.36
CA THR A 34 1.36 -8.83 9.70
C THR A 34 2.26 -9.58 8.70
N SER A 35 1.71 -10.55 7.97
CA SER A 35 2.47 -11.25 6.94
C SER A 35 2.78 -10.36 5.74
N LEU A 36 2.09 -9.25 5.61
CA LEU A 36 2.29 -8.30 4.51
C LEU A 36 3.40 -7.29 4.79
N VAL A 37 3.87 -7.22 6.03
CA VAL A 37 4.96 -6.31 6.40
C VAL A 37 6.21 -6.66 5.60
N GLY A 38 6.82 -5.66 4.98
CA GLY A 38 8.00 -5.85 4.14
C GLY A 38 7.68 -6.10 2.67
N LYS A 39 6.41 -6.26 2.33
CA LYS A 39 6.01 -6.48 0.94
C LYS A 39 6.00 -5.17 0.15
N GLU A 40 6.29 -5.28 -1.14
CA GLU A 40 6.30 -4.14 -2.04
C GLU A 40 4.88 -3.69 -2.34
N VAL A 41 4.70 -2.38 -2.40
CA VAL A 41 3.43 -1.75 -2.75
C VAL A 41 3.64 -0.88 -3.97
N VAL A 42 2.70 -0.92 -4.90
CA VAL A 42 2.73 -0.07 -6.09
C VAL A 42 1.45 0.73 -6.17
N TYR A 43 1.60 2.02 -6.40
CA TYR A 43 0.49 2.91 -6.73
C TYR A 43 0.68 3.38 -8.17
N LEU A 44 -0.36 3.23 -8.98
CA LEU A 44 -0.36 3.75 -10.34
C LEU A 44 -1.13 5.07 -10.35
N ASP A 45 -0.46 6.14 -10.76
CA ASP A 45 -1.14 7.42 -10.88
C ASP A 45 -2.02 7.42 -12.14
N TYR A 46 -2.78 8.50 -12.36
CA TYR A 46 -3.70 8.55 -13.48
C TYR A 46 -2.99 8.61 -14.84
N ASN A 47 -1.69 8.86 -14.86
CA ASN A 47 -0.88 8.78 -16.08
C ASN A 47 -0.29 7.39 -16.29
N GLY A 48 -0.54 6.46 -15.36
CA GLY A 48 0.00 5.11 -15.44
C GLY A 48 1.43 4.98 -14.92
N ASN A 49 1.97 5.99 -14.28
CA ASN A 49 3.32 5.93 -13.70
C ASN A 49 3.28 5.17 -12.36
N PRO A 50 4.17 4.16 -12.20
CA PRO A 50 4.21 3.41 -10.96
C PRO A 50 5.03 4.12 -9.89
N TRP A 51 4.50 4.12 -8.67
CA TRP A 51 5.18 4.64 -7.48
C TRP A 51 5.33 3.49 -6.50
N LYS A 52 6.54 3.23 -6.06
CA LYS A 52 6.84 2.08 -5.22
C LYS A 52 6.96 2.46 -3.76
N GLY A 53 6.47 1.56 -2.93
CA GLY A 53 6.59 1.68 -1.48
C GLY A 53 6.69 0.31 -0.84
N VAL A 54 6.67 0.29 0.47
CA VAL A 54 6.77 -0.93 1.26
C VAL A 54 5.83 -0.84 2.44
N VAL A 55 5.26 -1.99 2.82
CA VAL A 55 4.45 -2.08 4.03
C VAL A 55 5.39 -2.09 5.23
N ARG A 56 5.28 -1.08 6.07
CA ARG A 56 6.14 -0.94 7.26
C ARG A 56 5.55 -1.57 8.50
N GLU A 57 4.24 -1.44 8.67
CA GLU A 57 3.57 -1.94 9.84
C GLU A 57 2.16 -2.40 9.47
N ALA A 58 1.60 -3.26 10.31
CA ALA A 58 0.21 -3.65 10.20
C ALA A 58 -0.44 -3.46 11.56
N MET A 59 -1.53 -2.69 11.60
CA MET A 59 -2.29 -2.40 12.80
C MET A 59 -3.73 -2.80 12.57
N GLU A 60 -4.16 -3.87 13.20
CA GLU A 60 -5.52 -4.40 13.03
C GLU A 60 -5.89 -4.53 11.55
N ASP A 61 -6.74 -3.63 11.05
CA ASP A 61 -7.21 -3.66 9.67
C ASP A 61 -6.46 -2.70 8.76
N VAL A 62 -5.47 -1.98 9.30
CA VAL A 62 -4.81 -0.92 8.56
C VAL A 62 -3.33 -1.25 8.36
N LEU A 63 -2.85 -1.03 7.15
CA LEU A 63 -1.45 -1.19 6.82
C LEU A 63 -0.82 0.19 6.72
N VAL A 64 0.36 0.33 7.30
CA VAL A 64 1.16 1.55 7.19
C VAL A 64 2.15 1.36 6.05
N ILE A 65 2.04 2.18 5.02
CA ILE A 65 2.83 2.06 3.81
C ILE A 65 3.71 3.29 3.65
N GLU A 66 4.99 3.06 3.43
CA GLU A 66 5.94 4.14 3.17
C GLU A 66 6.35 4.08 1.71
N PHE A 67 6.07 5.15 0.96
CA PHE A 67 6.50 5.27 -0.44
C PHE A 67 7.86 5.93 -0.51
N GLU A 68 8.71 5.43 -1.40
CA GLU A 68 10.07 5.95 -1.58
C GLU A 68 10.08 7.44 -1.92
N ALA A 69 9.17 7.86 -2.78
CA ALA A 69 9.08 9.26 -3.19
C ALA A 69 8.74 10.17 -2.02
N MET A 70 7.79 9.75 -1.18
CA MET A 70 7.38 10.54 -0.01
C MET A 70 8.50 10.64 1.02
N ARG A 71 9.26 9.57 1.16
CA ARG A 71 10.42 9.57 2.03
C ARG A 71 11.48 10.57 1.55
N ALA A 72 11.58 10.74 0.24
CA ALA A 72 12.51 11.71 -0.36
C ALA A 72 11.93 13.13 -0.44
N GLY A 73 10.73 13.35 0.10
CA GLY A 73 10.08 14.65 0.10
C GLY A 73 9.34 14.98 -1.18
N GLN A 74 9.11 14.00 -2.04
CA GLN A 74 8.35 14.20 -3.28
C GLN A 74 6.88 13.91 -3.05
N GLU A 75 6.03 14.66 -3.74
CA GLU A 75 4.60 14.40 -3.72
C GLU A 75 4.25 13.41 -4.81
N ILE A 76 3.35 12.48 -4.49
CA ILE A 76 2.84 11.51 -5.46
C ILE A 76 1.52 12.06 -6.00
N PRO A 77 1.45 12.36 -7.31
CA PRO A 77 0.24 12.95 -7.89
C PRO A 77 -0.98 12.04 -7.70
N GLY A 78 -2.07 12.61 -7.21
CA GLY A 78 -3.33 11.91 -7.08
C GLY A 78 -3.44 10.95 -5.91
N LEU A 79 -2.37 10.73 -5.17
CA LEU A 79 -2.41 9.84 -4.02
C LEU A 79 -3.13 10.53 -2.86
N GLY A 80 -4.21 9.94 -2.43
CA GLY A 80 -5.01 10.48 -1.33
C GLY A 80 -6.05 9.48 -0.90
N GLN A 81 -6.91 9.91 0.02
CA GLN A 81 -7.98 9.09 0.54
C GLN A 81 -8.85 8.56 -0.62
N GLY A 82 -9.08 7.27 -0.64
CA GLY A 82 -9.83 6.60 -1.69
C GLY A 82 -8.97 6.05 -2.83
N SER A 83 -7.68 6.35 -2.86
CA SER A 83 -6.78 5.80 -3.87
C SER A 83 -6.56 4.31 -3.66
N LEU A 84 -6.40 3.57 -4.75
CA LEU A 84 -6.09 2.13 -4.69
C LEU A 84 -4.60 1.92 -4.83
N VAL A 85 -4.07 1.06 -3.97
CA VAL A 85 -2.68 0.61 -4.06
C VAL A 85 -2.67 -0.91 -4.15
N ARG A 86 -1.63 -1.46 -4.73
CA ARG A 86 -1.50 -2.90 -4.93
C ARG A 86 -0.29 -3.43 -4.18
N ILE A 87 -0.52 -4.45 -3.37
CA ILE A 87 0.51 -5.08 -2.55
C ILE A 87 0.90 -6.39 -3.19
N SER A 88 2.19 -6.54 -3.47
CA SER A 88 2.74 -7.78 -4.02
C SER A 88 2.92 -8.80 -2.91
N VAL A 89 2.39 -9.97 -3.10
CA VAL A 89 2.49 -11.06 -2.10
C VAL A 89 3.34 -12.22 -2.59
#